data_75bc473715c5f1da9bc808e23ad17dc9
#
_entry.id   75bc473715c5f1da9bc808e23ad17dc9
#
_cell.length_a   1.000
_cell.length_b   1.000
_cell.length_c   1.000
_cell.angle_alpha   90.00
_cell.angle_beta   90.00
_cell.angle_gamma   90.00
#
_symmetry.space_group_name_H-M   'P 1'
#
loop_
_entity.id
_entity.type
_entity.pdbx_description
1 polymer ?
#
loop_
_entity_poly.entity_id
_entity_poly.type
_entity_poly.pdbx_seq_one_letter_code
_entity_poly.pdbx_strand_id
1 'polypeptide(L)'
;ADDRPQDVATILDQWQELMRTGLRLCSESSHDGSWAHLDEFIAEVDRRGWRCDILDLHCYWASGFDNMKYYYEKYGNRQIWIRELVWGASWNDNGIFATDRTFSTANQQKNLDAMKGIFNSLNNSPYVERYAYWNSEADCSKLLRGESELSLTGKYFQTMQSGMAYRKEYE
;
A
#
# COMPACT_ATOMS: atom_id res chain seq x y z
N ALA A 1 5.76 8.06 -16.78
CA ALA A 1 4.49 8.49 -16.22
C ALA A 1 4.76 9.75 -15.40
N ASP A 2 3.90 10.74 -15.54
CA ASP A 2 4.04 12.01 -14.87
C ASP A 2 3.44 11.83 -13.46
N ASP A 3 4.27 11.66 -12.46
CA ASP A 3 3.87 11.43 -11.07
C ASP A 3 3.33 12.71 -10.39
N ARG A 4 2.90 13.68 -11.18
CA ARG A 4 2.28 14.89 -10.64
C ARG A 4 0.87 14.57 -10.15
N PRO A 5 0.57 14.80 -8.87
CA PRO A 5 -0.80 14.65 -8.39
C PRO A 5 -1.72 15.63 -9.12
N GLN A 6 -2.95 15.23 -9.40
CA GLN A 6 -4.00 16.17 -9.77
C GLN A 6 -4.20 17.16 -8.62
N ASP A 7 -4.59 18.40 -8.93
CA ASP A 7 -4.94 19.31 -7.85
C ASP A 7 -6.20 18.84 -7.10
N VAL A 8 -6.28 19.15 -5.81
CA VAL A 8 -7.35 18.68 -4.92
C VAL A 8 -8.71 19.13 -5.42
N ALA A 9 -8.83 20.32 -6.02
CA ALA A 9 -10.10 20.82 -6.54
C ALA A 9 -10.63 19.92 -7.68
N THR A 10 -9.75 19.52 -8.60
CA THR A 10 -10.11 18.60 -9.69
C THR A 10 -10.56 17.24 -9.15
N ILE A 11 -9.87 16.70 -8.13
CA ILE A 11 -10.25 15.43 -7.50
C ILE A 11 -11.63 15.58 -6.83
N LEU A 12 -11.88 16.68 -6.12
CA LEU A 12 -13.14 16.91 -5.43
C LEU A 12 -14.32 17.07 -6.39
N ASP A 13 -14.11 17.67 -7.57
CA ASP A 13 -15.15 17.75 -8.60
C ASP A 13 -15.56 16.36 -9.11
N GLN A 14 -14.59 15.45 -9.27
CA GLN A 14 -14.84 14.06 -9.65
C GLN A 14 -15.41 13.23 -8.50
N TRP A 15 -15.11 13.59 -7.25
CA TRP A 15 -15.51 12.82 -6.07
C TRP A 15 -17.00 12.72 -5.88
N GLN A 16 -17.75 13.75 -6.26
CA GLN A 16 -19.21 13.71 -6.20
C GLN A 16 -19.80 12.61 -7.08
N GLU A 17 -19.24 12.42 -8.27
CA GLU A 17 -19.69 11.34 -9.17
C GLU A 17 -19.33 9.97 -8.58
N LEU A 18 -18.14 9.84 -7.99
CA LEU A 18 -17.74 8.61 -7.32
C LEU A 18 -18.67 8.26 -6.15
N MET A 19 -19.07 9.25 -5.34
CA MET A 19 -20.03 9.02 -4.25
C MET A 19 -21.38 8.47 -4.71
N ARG A 20 -21.82 8.83 -5.92
CA ARG A 20 -23.10 8.34 -6.51
C ARG A 20 -23.08 6.85 -6.85
N THR A 21 -21.90 6.25 -6.96
CA THR A 21 -21.77 4.82 -7.27
C THR A 21 -22.26 3.91 -6.13
N GLY A 22 -22.33 4.42 -4.91
CA GLY A 22 -22.65 3.63 -3.72
C GLY A 22 -21.52 2.70 -3.26
N LEU A 23 -20.41 2.63 -4.01
CA LEU A 23 -19.23 1.83 -3.63
C LEU A 23 -18.49 2.48 -2.46
N ARG A 24 -17.73 1.67 -1.71
CA ARG A 24 -16.77 2.20 -0.75
C ARG A 24 -15.67 2.94 -1.50
N LEU A 25 -15.34 4.12 -1.01
CA LEU A 25 -14.37 5.01 -1.66
C LEU A 25 -13.06 5.05 -0.90
N CYS A 26 -11.97 4.78 -1.62
CA CYS A 26 -10.62 5.00 -1.13
C CYS A 26 -10.22 6.46 -1.40
N SER A 27 -9.47 7.06 -0.50
CA SER A 27 -8.79 8.33 -0.75
C SER A 27 -7.90 8.24 -2.00
N GLU A 28 -7.36 9.34 -2.43
CA GLU A 28 -6.21 9.31 -3.33
C GLU A 28 -5.06 8.51 -2.68
N SER A 29 -4.23 7.86 -3.50
CA SER A 29 -3.06 7.15 -3.02
C SER A 29 -1.95 8.09 -2.64
N SER A 30 -1.41 7.93 -1.45
CA SER A 30 -0.35 8.79 -0.93
C SER A 30 0.89 8.00 -0.51
N HIS A 31 2.02 8.65 -0.67
CA HIS A 31 3.34 8.18 -0.28
C HIS A 31 4.15 9.34 0.31
N ASP A 32 5.37 9.09 0.75
CA ASP A 32 6.21 10.05 1.48
C ASP A 32 6.34 11.46 0.86
N GLY A 33 6.13 11.60 -0.45
CA GLY A 33 6.18 12.90 -1.14
C GLY A 33 4.84 13.64 -1.24
N SER A 34 3.73 13.06 -0.83
CA SER A 34 2.37 13.59 -1.11
C SER A 34 1.48 13.77 0.12
N TRP A 35 2.03 13.72 1.34
CA TRP A 35 1.22 13.85 2.56
C TRP A 35 0.45 15.16 2.66
N ALA A 36 1.04 16.29 2.24
CA ALA A 36 0.37 17.59 2.27
C ALA A 36 -0.87 17.61 1.36
N HIS A 37 -0.81 16.93 0.23
CA HIS A 37 -1.92 16.82 -0.70
C HIS A 37 -3.06 15.96 -0.11
N LEU A 38 -2.72 14.83 0.50
CA LEU A 38 -3.69 14.00 1.21
C LEU A 38 -4.33 14.75 2.39
N ASP A 39 -3.53 15.53 3.15
CA ASP A 39 -4.03 16.34 4.25
C ASP A 39 -5.10 17.34 3.75
N GLU A 40 -4.84 18.02 2.64
CA GLU A 40 -5.79 18.96 2.02
C GLU A 40 -7.05 18.23 1.53
N PHE A 41 -6.89 17.12 0.82
CA PHE A 41 -8.00 16.34 0.30
C PHE A 41 -8.93 15.86 1.43
N ILE A 42 -8.39 15.21 2.46
CA ILE A 42 -9.20 14.71 3.57
C ILE A 42 -9.87 15.84 4.35
N ALA A 43 -9.16 16.96 4.59
CA ALA A 43 -9.74 18.11 5.25
C ALA A 43 -10.95 18.67 4.48
N GLU A 44 -10.86 18.75 3.16
CA GLU A 44 -11.97 19.22 2.32
C GLU A 44 -13.14 18.24 2.28
N VAL A 45 -12.86 16.95 2.18
CA VAL A 45 -13.90 15.89 2.23
C VAL A 45 -14.65 15.95 3.56
N ASP A 46 -13.93 16.06 4.68
CA ASP A 46 -14.52 16.14 6.02
C ASP A 46 -15.32 17.45 6.22
N ARG A 47 -14.77 18.58 5.78
CA ARG A 47 -15.47 19.89 5.83
C ARG A 47 -16.78 19.89 5.05
N ARG A 48 -16.85 19.15 3.94
CA ARG A 48 -18.06 19.02 3.11
C ARG A 48 -19.03 17.96 3.63
N GLY A 49 -18.66 17.20 4.65
CA GLY A 49 -19.44 16.05 5.12
C GLY A 49 -19.56 14.93 4.06
N TRP A 50 -18.57 14.83 3.19
CA TRP A 50 -18.54 13.83 2.14
C TRP A 50 -17.97 12.52 2.63
N ARG A 51 -18.33 11.44 1.95
CA ARG A 51 -17.88 10.11 2.29
C ARG A 51 -16.50 9.82 1.68
N CYS A 52 -15.58 9.37 2.51
CA CYS A 52 -14.34 8.72 2.15
C CYS A 52 -14.12 7.59 3.17
N ASP A 53 -14.25 6.35 2.75
CA ASP A 53 -14.40 5.21 3.64
C ASP A 53 -13.07 4.58 4.02
N ILE A 54 -12.07 4.73 3.18
CA ILE A 54 -10.79 4.03 3.23
C ILE A 54 -9.66 5.03 2.96
N LEU A 55 -8.58 4.90 3.71
CA LEU A 55 -7.35 5.60 3.46
C LEU A 55 -6.45 4.74 2.56
N ASP A 56 -6.06 5.25 1.40
CA ASP A 56 -5.21 4.56 0.44
C ASP A 56 -3.76 5.02 0.57
N LEU A 57 -2.84 4.07 0.76
CA LEU A 57 -1.42 4.35 0.95
C LEU A 57 -0.55 3.50 0.03
N HIS A 58 0.61 4.04 -0.33
CA HIS A 58 1.73 3.29 -0.91
C HIS A 58 2.84 3.15 0.12
N CYS A 59 3.39 1.96 0.28
CA CYS A 59 4.44 1.66 1.25
C CYS A 59 5.63 0.96 0.57
N TYR A 60 6.74 1.67 0.44
CA TYR A 60 7.96 1.17 -0.20
C TYR A 60 9.16 1.10 0.75
N TRP A 61 9.06 1.67 1.92
CA TRP A 61 10.10 1.74 2.95
C TRP A 61 9.62 1.08 4.23
N ALA A 62 10.55 0.48 4.96
CA ALA A 62 10.24 -0.18 6.24
C ALA A 62 9.51 0.76 7.22
N SER A 63 9.91 2.01 7.30
CA SER A 63 9.27 3.02 8.17
C SER A 63 7.79 3.29 7.83
N GLY A 64 7.38 3.06 6.59
CA GLY A 64 5.98 3.20 6.19
C GLY A 64 5.06 2.18 6.85
N PHE A 65 5.57 0.99 7.16
CA PHE A 65 4.77 -0.09 7.76
C PHE A 65 4.55 0.10 9.27
N ASP A 66 5.41 0.84 9.94
CA ASP A 66 5.34 1.04 11.40
C ASP A 66 4.34 2.13 11.80
N ASN A 67 3.88 2.96 10.85
CA ASN A 67 3.08 4.14 11.11
C ASN A 67 1.55 3.95 10.87
N MET A 68 1.07 2.73 10.65
CA MET A 68 -0.34 2.51 10.29
C MET A 68 -1.31 3.02 11.35
N LYS A 69 -0.99 2.86 12.63
CA LYS A 69 -1.81 3.43 13.72
C LYS A 69 -1.89 4.95 13.64
N TYR A 70 -0.76 5.61 13.41
CA TYR A 70 -0.69 7.07 13.29
C TYR A 70 -1.58 7.57 12.13
N TYR A 71 -1.49 6.97 10.97
CA TYR A 71 -2.31 7.37 9.83
C TYR A 71 -3.79 7.10 10.06
N TYR A 72 -4.13 5.95 10.63
CA TYR A 72 -5.50 5.62 11.01
C TYR A 72 -6.10 6.70 11.91
N GLU A 73 -5.40 7.06 13.00
CA GLU A 73 -5.85 8.07 13.96
C GLU A 73 -5.88 9.48 13.35
N LYS A 74 -4.85 9.86 12.61
CA LYS A 74 -4.72 11.18 11.96
C LYS A 74 -5.88 11.46 10.99
N TYR A 75 -6.29 10.46 10.25
CA TYR A 75 -7.30 10.61 9.20
C TYR A 75 -8.69 10.08 9.61
N GLY A 76 -9.07 10.28 10.85
CA GLY A 76 -10.44 10.06 11.32
C GLY A 76 -10.84 8.60 11.47
N ASN A 77 -9.89 7.74 11.84
CA ASN A 77 -10.08 6.30 12.06
C ASN A 77 -10.57 5.54 10.81
N ARG A 78 -10.13 5.98 9.63
CA ARG A 78 -10.39 5.27 8.39
C ARG A 78 -9.52 4.03 8.28
N GLN A 79 -10.14 2.90 7.91
CA GLN A 79 -9.36 1.69 7.60
C GLN A 79 -8.40 1.94 6.44
N ILE A 80 -7.24 1.29 6.50
CA ILE A 80 -6.16 1.51 5.54
C ILE A 80 -6.16 0.38 4.52
N TRP A 81 -6.10 0.77 3.24
CA TRP A 81 -5.65 -0.10 2.17
C TRP A 81 -4.26 0.32 1.72
N ILE A 82 -3.34 -0.63 1.68
CA ILE A 82 -2.02 -0.42 1.10
C ILE A 82 -2.07 -0.97 -0.31
N ARG A 83 -2.28 -0.08 -1.28
CA ARG A 83 -2.50 -0.50 -2.67
C ARG A 83 -1.21 -0.87 -3.39
N GLU A 84 -0.10 -0.32 -2.98
CA GLU A 84 1.22 -0.72 -3.44
C GLU A 84 2.14 -0.96 -2.26
N LEU A 85 2.58 -2.21 -2.15
CA LEU A 85 3.45 -2.69 -1.09
C LEU A 85 4.63 -3.41 -1.70
N VAL A 86 5.83 -2.92 -1.50
CA VAL A 86 7.06 -3.66 -1.77
C VAL A 86 8.21 -3.10 -0.95
N TRP A 87 9.08 -3.96 -0.48
CA TRP A 87 10.35 -3.57 0.10
C TRP A 87 11.48 -3.92 -0.87
N GLY A 88 12.40 -2.97 -1.10
CA GLY A 88 13.45 -3.14 -2.08
C GLY A 88 13.04 -2.80 -3.52
N ALA A 89 12.18 -1.80 -3.70
CA ALA A 89 11.87 -1.24 -5.01
C ALA A 89 13.13 -0.70 -5.70
N SER A 90 13.14 -0.68 -7.03
CA SER A 90 14.32 -0.29 -7.83
C SER A 90 14.76 1.16 -7.60
N TRP A 91 13.85 2.03 -7.22
CA TRP A 91 14.14 3.44 -6.90
C TRP A 91 14.50 3.69 -5.43
N ASN A 92 14.44 2.66 -4.58
CA ASN A 92 14.78 2.79 -3.17
C ASN A 92 16.29 2.60 -2.97
N ASP A 93 17.07 3.67 -3.12
CA ASP A 93 18.53 3.64 -3.04
C ASP A 93 19.06 3.27 -1.64
N ASN A 94 18.24 3.40 -0.61
CA ASN A 94 18.55 2.99 0.76
C ASN A 94 18.11 1.54 1.06
N GLY A 95 17.49 0.87 0.10
CA GLY A 95 17.10 -0.53 0.22
C GLY A 95 18.29 -1.49 0.16
N ILE A 96 18.08 -2.71 0.66
CA ILE A 96 19.11 -3.76 0.62
C ILE A 96 19.52 -4.16 -0.80
N PHE A 97 18.77 -3.74 -1.81
CA PHE A 97 19.02 -4.03 -3.22
C PHE A 97 19.52 -2.82 -4.01
N ALA A 98 20.06 -1.80 -3.36
CA ALA A 98 20.55 -0.60 -4.02
C ALA A 98 21.62 -0.91 -5.10
N THR A 99 22.48 -1.92 -4.86
CA THR A 99 23.60 -2.26 -5.74
C THR A 99 23.44 -3.58 -6.51
N ASP A 100 22.63 -4.52 -6.02
CA ASP A 100 22.40 -5.81 -6.65
C ASP A 100 20.91 -6.19 -6.57
N ARG A 101 20.26 -6.16 -7.71
CA ARG A 101 18.81 -6.43 -7.89
C ARG A 101 18.53 -7.73 -8.61
N THR A 102 19.54 -8.57 -8.80
CA THR A 102 19.42 -9.82 -9.54
C THR A 102 18.53 -10.84 -8.81
N PHE A 103 17.91 -11.73 -9.57
CA PHE A 103 17.06 -12.82 -9.06
C PHE A 103 17.89 -13.98 -8.49
N SER A 104 18.99 -13.67 -7.80
CA SER A 104 19.81 -14.68 -7.13
C SER A 104 19.10 -15.24 -5.90
N THR A 105 19.39 -16.48 -5.54
CA THR A 105 18.83 -17.09 -4.31
C THR A 105 19.16 -16.27 -3.06
N ALA A 106 20.37 -15.69 -3.00
CA ALA A 106 20.77 -14.85 -1.88
C ALA A 106 19.91 -13.59 -1.75
N ASN A 107 19.63 -12.90 -2.87
CA ASN A 107 18.80 -11.71 -2.88
C ASN A 107 17.33 -12.03 -2.60
N GLN A 108 16.82 -13.13 -3.16
CA GLN A 108 15.48 -13.62 -2.82
C GLN A 108 15.33 -13.92 -1.34
N GLN A 109 16.36 -14.52 -0.72
CA GLN A 109 16.33 -14.79 0.72
C GLN A 109 16.31 -13.52 1.54
N LYS A 110 17.12 -12.51 1.20
CA LYS A 110 17.08 -11.19 1.85
C LYS A 110 15.69 -10.54 1.75
N ASN A 111 15.08 -10.58 0.56
CA ASN A 111 13.73 -10.05 0.40
C ASN A 111 12.71 -10.81 1.26
N LEU A 112 12.75 -12.13 1.25
CA LEU A 112 11.87 -12.96 2.06
C LEU A 112 12.01 -12.67 3.55
N ASP A 113 13.23 -12.55 4.06
CA ASP A 113 13.48 -12.28 5.49
C ASP A 113 12.89 -10.94 5.93
N ALA A 114 13.03 -9.91 5.10
CA ALA A 114 12.42 -8.61 5.34
C ALA A 114 10.87 -8.68 5.26
N MET A 115 10.35 -9.29 4.18
CA MET A 115 8.92 -9.32 3.92
C MET A 115 8.13 -10.16 4.92
N LYS A 116 8.72 -11.21 5.50
CA LYS A 116 8.05 -12.00 6.56
C LYS A 116 7.62 -11.15 7.74
N GLY A 117 8.50 -10.28 8.22
CA GLY A 117 8.18 -9.37 9.33
C GLY A 117 7.06 -8.39 8.95
N ILE A 118 7.16 -7.80 7.76
CA ILE A 118 6.17 -6.85 7.22
C ILE A 118 4.79 -7.53 7.09
N PHE A 119 4.71 -8.66 6.42
CA PHE A 119 3.45 -9.40 6.25
C PHE A 119 2.82 -9.78 7.60
N ASN A 120 3.63 -10.26 8.54
CA ASN A 120 3.13 -10.61 9.87
C ASN A 120 2.58 -9.38 10.60
N SER A 121 3.26 -8.25 10.53
CA SER A 121 2.81 -7.00 11.11
C SER A 121 1.48 -6.54 10.49
N LEU A 122 1.37 -6.55 9.17
CA LEU A 122 0.17 -6.12 8.47
C LEU A 122 -1.02 -7.07 8.70
N ASN A 123 -0.80 -8.38 8.67
CA ASN A 123 -1.85 -9.36 8.92
C ASN A 123 -2.42 -9.32 10.35
N ASN A 124 -1.67 -8.78 11.30
CA ASN A 124 -2.11 -8.61 12.69
C ASN A 124 -2.51 -7.17 13.02
N SER A 125 -2.43 -6.26 12.06
CA SER A 125 -2.78 -4.85 12.27
C SER A 125 -4.30 -4.65 12.24
N PRO A 126 -4.91 -4.08 13.29
CA PRO A 126 -6.34 -3.75 13.28
C PRO A 126 -6.65 -2.53 12.41
N TYR A 127 -5.65 -1.85 11.91
CA TYR A 127 -5.76 -0.61 11.13
C TYR A 127 -5.72 -0.85 9.63
N VAL A 128 -5.15 -1.99 9.20
CA VAL A 128 -4.98 -2.37 7.79
C VAL A 128 -6.00 -3.42 7.43
N GLU A 129 -6.91 -3.07 6.54
CA GLU A 129 -7.93 -4.00 6.06
C GLU A 129 -7.43 -4.84 4.88
N ARG A 130 -6.66 -4.21 3.97
CA ARG A 130 -6.15 -4.87 2.76
C ARG A 130 -4.76 -4.33 2.41
N TYR A 131 -3.98 -5.18 1.73
CA TYR A 131 -2.78 -4.75 1.03
C TYR A 131 -2.59 -5.55 -0.25
N ALA A 132 -1.97 -4.92 -1.25
CA ALA A 132 -1.60 -5.52 -2.51
C ALA A 132 -0.09 -5.41 -2.72
N TYR A 133 0.54 -6.53 -3.02
CA TYR A 133 1.97 -6.53 -3.31
C TYR A 133 2.20 -5.97 -4.72
N TRP A 134 3.10 -5.00 -4.83
CA TRP A 134 3.50 -4.45 -6.10
C TRP A 134 4.69 -5.24 -6.67
N ASN A 135 4.52 -5.79 -7.87
CA ASN A 135 5.54 -6.60 -8.53
C ASN A 135 6.61 -5.70 -9.16
N SER A 136 7.56 -5.24 -8.37
CA SER A 136 8.53 -4.20 -8.69
C SER A 136 9.45 -4.56 -9.86
N GLU A 137 10.16 -3.55 -10.39
CA GLU A 137 11.18 -3.73 -11.42
C GLU A 137 12.43 -4.46 -10.90
N ALA A 138 12.67 -4.46 -9.58
CA ALA A 138 13.77 -5.21 -8.98
C ALA A 138 13.44 -6.71 -9.01
N ASP A 139 14.15 -7.49 -9.83
CA ASP A 139 13.86 -8.91 -10.02
C ASP A 139 13.81 -9.70 -8.72
N CYS A 140 14.70 -9.39 -7.78
CA CYS A 140 14.78 -10.09 -6.48
C CYS A 140 13.59 -9.83 -5.56
N SER A 141 12.84 -8.74 -5.75
CA SER A 141 11.66 -8.40 -4.95
C SER A 141 10.34 -8.79 -5.59
N LYS A 142 10.34 -9.32 -6.80
CA LYS A 142 9.12 -9.81 -7.45
C LYS A 142 8.56 -11.03 -6.72
N LEU A 143 7.24 -11.13 -6.62
CA LEU A 143 6.58 -12.38 -6.23
C LEU A 143 6.61 -13.40 -7.36
N LEU A 144 6.36 -12.93 -8.58
CA LEU A 144 6.28 -13.73 -9.79
C LEU A 144 7.21 -13.15 -10.86
N ARG A 145 8.10 -13.96 -11.39
CA ARG A 145 8.96 -13.66 -12.52
C ARG A 145 8.49 -14.43 -13.74
N GLY A 146 8.27 -13.72 -14.85
CA GLY A 146 7.68 -14.31 -16.03
C GLY A 146 6.27 -14.85 -15.77
N GLU A 147 5.90 -15.95 -16.42
CA GLU A 147 4.53 -16.48 -16.36
C GLU A 147 4.30 -17.48 -15.21
N SER A 148 5.35 -18.05 -14.62
CA SER A 148 5.18 -19.17 -13.68
C SER A 148 6.26 -19.32 -12.60
N GLU A 149 7.32 -18.52 -12.63
CA GLU A 149 8.41 -18.67 -11.65
C GLU A 149 8.15 -17.84 -10.40
N LEU A 150 7.72 -18.50 -9.32
CA LEU A 150 7.59 -17.85 -8.02
C LEU A 150 8.95 -17.69 -7.34
N SER A 151 9.22 -16.47 -6.85
CA SER A 151 10.33 -16.22 -5.93
C SER A 151 10.13 -16.92 -4.58
N LEU A 152 11.14 -16.87 -3.72
CA LEU A 152 10.98 -17.35 -2.33
C LEU A 152 9.90 -16.57 -1.58
N THR A 153 9.84 -15.24 -1.78
CA THR A 153 8.78 -14.40 -1.21
C THR A 153 7.42 -14.75 -1.81
N GLY A 154 7.34 -15.01 -3.13
CA GLY A 154 6.11 -15.42 -3.79
C GLY A 154 5.57 -16.76 -3.27
N LYS A 155 6.44 -17.74 -3.07
CA LYS A 155 6.06 -19.05 -2.47
C LYS A 155 5.55 -18.87 -1.04
N TYR A 156 6.19 -18.01 -0.26
CA TYR A 156 5.74 -17.71 1.09
C TYR A 156 4.39 -16.98 1.07
N PHE A 157 4.23 -15.97 0.23
CA PHE A 157 2.99 -15.20 0.09
C PHE A 157 1.80 -16.12 -0.25
N GLN A 158 2.00 -17.08 -1.14
CA GLN A 158 0.98 -18.05 -1.54
C GLN A 158 0.46 -18.90 -0.37
N THR A 159 1.27 -19.13 0.67
CA THR A 159 0.90 -19.93 1.84
C THR A 159 0.28 -19.14 2.97
N MET A 160 0.29 -17.79 2.84
CA MET A 160 -0.23 -16.94 3.91
C MET A 160 -1.74 -17.01 4.02
N GLN A 161 -2.19 -16.94 5.27
CA GLN A 161 -3.59 -16.78 5.61
C GLN A 161 -3.71 -15.60 6.59
N SER A 162 -4.70 -14.76 6.40
CA SER A 162 -5.04 -13.70 7.34
C SER A 162 -6.32 -14.04 8.08
N GLY A 163 -6.27 -14.07 9.41
CA GLY A 163 -7.46 -14.18 10.25
C GLY A 163 -8.39 -12.98 10.16
N MET A 164 -7.90 -11.87 9.58
CA MET A 164 -8.65 -10.63 9.34
C MET A 164 -9.22 -10.58 7.92
N ALA A 165 -8.82 -11.50 7.04
CA ALA A 165 -9.27 -11.54 5.66
C ALA A 165 -10.77 -11.82 5.60
N TYR A 166 -11.48 -10.91 4.99
CA TYR A 166 -12.89 -11.03 4.68
C TYR A 166 -13.83 -11.05 5.90
N ARG A 167 -14.40 -9.93 6.19
CA ARG A 167 -15.59 -9.83 7.03
C ARG A 167 -16.80 -9.63 6.14
N LYS A 168 -17.77 -10.55 6.24
CA LYS A 168 -19.02 -10.53 5.47
C LYS A 168 -19.81 -9.21 5.63
N GLU A 169 -19.58 -8.49 6.68
CA GLU A 169 -20.17 -7.18 7.00
C GLU A 169 -19.72 -6.04 6.05
N TYR A 170 -18.78 -6.31 5.13
CA TYR A 170 -18.31 -5.37 4.13
C TYR A 170 -18.86 -5.66 2.71
N GLU A 171 -19.76 -6.61 2.56
CA GLU A 171 -20.47 -6.88 1.29
C GLU A 171 -21.63 -5.92 1.04
#